data_0a2e3309a32bf0fe3275ff68fd96c632
#
_entry.id   0a2e3309a32bf0fe3275ff68fd96c632
#
_cell.length_a   1.000
_cell.length_b   1.000
_cell.length_c   1.000
_cell.angle_alpha   90.00
_cell.angle_beta   90.00
_cell.angle_gamma   90.00
#
_symmetry.space_group_name_H-M   'P 1'
#
loop_
_entity.id
_entity.type
_entity.pdbx_description
1 polymer ?
#
loop_
_entity_poly.entity_id
_entity_poly.type
_entity_poly.pdbx_seq_one_letter_code
_entity_poly.pdbx_strand_id
1 'polypeptide(L)'
;MVLASSAAFGVSLAMPALAQTGADTTEIESDLNSNIRRNISSFRSLQWQPYFNDTKKGAILVDTTSRALHFWSEDQTIYRLYPTSVPLTDDLTRRGRTEVVRKVVGPEWRPTPSMKLRNPEWPDYVGPGPDNPLGTHALYLSWEYYRIHGTHDTRKIGRRSSNGCIGLYNEHIAELFSLTQTGTQVLLI
;
A
#
# COMPACT_ATOMS: atom_id res chain seq x y z
N MET A 1 48.08 17.63 57.66
CA MET A 1 47.19 16.52 57.28
C MET A 1 46.14 17.15 56.38
N VAL A 2 46.37 17.13 55.06
CA VAL A 2 45.55 17.83 54.07
C VAL A 2 44.78 16.74 53.28
N LEU A 3 43.47 16.78 53.38
CA LEU A 3 42.56 15.91 52.63
C LEU A 3 42.24 16.57 51.28
N ALA A 4 42.65 15.90 50.21
CA ALA A 4 42.32 16.30 48.86
C ALA A 4 40.99 15.62 48.45
N SER A 5 39.96 16.42 48.16
CA SER A 5 38.70 15.97 47.58
C SER A 5 38.82 15.94 46.07
N SER A 6 38.71 14.76 45.49
CA SER A 6 38.64 14.59 44.02
C SER A 6 37.19 14.74 43.53
N ALA A 7 36.93 15.78 42.78
CA ALA A 7 35.64 15.95 42.08
C ALA A 7 35.67 15.19 40.74
N ALA A 8 34.82 14.20 40.59
CA ALA A 8 34.62 13.47 39.34
C ALA A 8 33.62 14.28 38.44
N PHE A 9 34.11 14.83 37.34
CA PHE A 9 33.26 15.40 36.28
C PHE A 9 32.67 14.27 35.42
N GLY A 10 31.39 14.03 35.60
CA GLY A 10 30.62 13.18 34.70
C GLY A 10 30.35 13.91 33.38
N VAL A 11 30.99 13.49 32.30
CA VAL A 11 30.69 13.93 30.96
C VAL A 11 29.43 13.19 30.49
N SER A 12 28.27 13.87 30.49
CA SER A 12 27.05 13.38 29.88
C SER A 12 27.18 13.52 28.36
N LEU A 13 27.39 12.42 27.66
CA LEU A 13 27.29 12.35 26.20
C LEU A 13 25.83 12.44 25.82
N ALA A 14 25.38 13.64 25.46
CA ALA A 14 24.09 13.80 24.79
C ALA A 14 24.17 13.14 23.40
N MET A 15 23.53 12.00 23.25
CA MET A 15 23.28 11.43 21.93
C MET A 15 22.36 12.39 21.14
N PRO A 16 22.70 12.73 19.89
CA PRO A 16 21.78 13.49 19.07
C PRO A 16 20.52 12.64 18.86
N ALA A 17 19.38 13.17 19.26
CA ALA A 17 18.09 12.61 18.87
C ALA A 17 18.04 12.72 17.33
N LEU A 18 18.08 11.56 16.66
CA LEU A 18 17.74 11.49 15.24
C LEU A 18 16.29 11.97 15.13
N ALA A 19 16.13 13.17 14.65
CA ALA A 19 14.82 13.68 14.26
C ALA A 19 14.26 12.72 13.19
N GLN A 20 13.24 11.95 13.54
CA GLN A 20 12.43 11.22 12.57
C GLN A 20 11.69 12.27 11.74
N THR A 21 12.32 12.72 10.67
CA THR A 21 11.71 13.58 9.67
C THR A 21 10.89 12.72 8.73
N GLY A 22 9.62 12.66 8.99
CA GLY A 22 8.60 11.99 8.17
C GLY A 22 7.54 11.43 9.09
N ALA A 23 6.32 11.91 8.97
CA ALA A 23 5.19 11.25 9.63
C ALA A 23 5.12 9.83 9.08
N ASP A 24 5.52 8.85 9.89
CA ASP A 24 5.41 7.43 9.52
C ASP A 24 3.92 7.09 9.48
N THR A 25 3.32 7.20 8.30
CA THR A 25 1.92 6.86 8.05
C THR A 25 1.73 5.36 7.84
N THR A 26 2.74 4.56 8.21
CA THR A 26 2.79 3.13 7.96
C THR A 26 2.35 2.36 9.19
N GLU A 27 1.15 1.80 9.13
CA GLU A 27 0.75 0.68 9.98
C GLU A 27 1.17 -0.62 9.28
N ILE A 28 2.01 -1.42 9.91
CA ILE A 28 2.48 -2.71 9.40
C ILE A 28 2.05 -3.79 10.38
N GLU A 29 1.52 -4.91 9.84
CA GLU A 29 1.27 -6.12 10.62
C GLU A 29 2.54 -6.47 11.40
N SER A 30 2.45 -6.54 12.73
CA SER A 30 3.58 -6.92 13.57
C SER A 30 4.03 -8.33 13.21
N ASP A 31 5.33 -8.52 13.04
CA ASP A 31 5.93 -9.84 12.79
C ASP A 31 5.81 -10.71 14.06
N LEU A 32 4.62 -11.27 14.28
CA LEU A 32 4.35 -12.16 15.42
C LEU A 32 5.00 -13.53 15.28
N ASN A 33 5.61 -13.84 14.11
CA ASN A 33 6.41 -15.04 13.90
C ASN A 33 7.45 -14.77 12.80
N SER A 34 8.72 -14.89 13.18
CA SER A 34 9.88 -14.84 12.28
C SER A 34 9.93 -15.98 11.24
N ASN A 35 8.97 -16.86 11.21
CA ASN A 35 8.77 -17.81 10.13
C ASN A 35 8.06 -17.10 8.97
N ILE A 36 8.84 -16.31 8.23
CA ILE A 36 8.46 -15.87 6.89
C ILE A 36 8.25 -17.14 6.07
N ARG A 37 7.05 -17.66 6.07
CA ARG A 37 6.61 -18.59 5.03
C ARG A 37 6.58 -17.77 3.75
N ARG A 38 7.70 -17.78 3.03
CA ARG A 38 7.75 -17.36 1.64
C ARG A 38 6.84 -18.32 0.87
N ASN A 39 5.56 -17.99 0.86
CA ASN A 39 4.58 -18.80 0.17
C ASN A 39 4.66 -18.47 -1.33
N ILE A 40 5.75 -18.92 -1.97
CA ILE A 40 5.97 -18.83 -3.42
C ILE A 40 4.79 -19.48 -4.16
N SER A 41 4.09 -20.41 -3.54
CA SER A 41 2.90 -21.06 -4.10
C SER A 41 1.67 -20.14 -4.23
N SER A 42 1.65 -18.98 -3.57
CA SER A 42 0.56 -18.00 -3.70
C SER A 42 0.61 -17.22 -5.02
N PHE A 43 1.78 -17.13 -5.66
CA PHE A 43 1.98 -16.44 -6.93
C PHE A 43 1.85 -17.41 -8.10
N ARG A 44 0.62 -17.85 -8.38
CA ARG A 44 0.30 -18.66 -9.57
C ARG A 44 -0.51 -17.84 -10.56
N SER A 45 -0.29 -18.07 -11.84
CA SER A 45 -1.14 -17.50 -12.90
C SER A 45 -2.56 -18.00 -12.77
N LEU A 46 -3.52 -17.09 -12.86
CA LEU A 46 -4.94 -17.42 -12.85
C LEU A 46 -5.53 -17.17 -14.23
N GLN A 47 -6.64 -17.83 -14.50
CA GLN A 47 -7.50 -17.55 -15.65
C GLN A 47 -8.60 -16.57 -15.21
N TRP A 48 -9.03 -15.69 -16.09
CA TRP A 48 -10.03 -14.65 -15.77
C TRP A 48 -11.47 -15.16 -15.70
N GLN A 49 -11.79 -16.24 -16.45
CA GLN A 49 -13.17 -16.75 -16.65
C GLN A 49 -13.93 -17.09 -15.37
N PRO A 50 -13.30 -17.63 -14.32
CA PRO A 50 -14.02 -17.86 -13.06
C PRO A 50 -14.45 -16.58 -12.32
N TYR A 51 -13.89 -15.43 -12.69
CA TYR A 51 -14.04 -14.17 -11.95
C TYR A 51 -14.84 -13.11 -12.72
N PHE A 52 -14.81 -13.13 -14.05
CA PHE A 52 -15.40 -12.12 -14.90
C PHE A 52 -16.20 -12.76 -16.04
N ASN A 53 -17.26 -12.07 -16.50
CA ASN A 53 -18.03 -12.52 -17.65
C ASN A 53 -17.30 -12.24 -18.98
N ASP A 54 -16.49 -11.20 -19.00
CA ASP A 54 -15.63 -10.78 -20.12
C ASP A 54 -14.44 -9.97 -19.59
N THR A 55 -13.53 -9.60 -20.49
CA THR A 55 -12.39 -8.72 -20.21
C THR A 55 -12.55 -7.33 -20.82
N LYS A 56 -13.77 -6.91 -21.12
CA LYS A 56 -14.04 -5.62 -21.74
C LYS A 56 -13.48 -4.47 -20.91
N LYS A 57 -12.71 -3.59 -21.54
CA LYS A 57 -11.92 -2.52 -20.91
C LYS A 57 -10.83 -3.01 -19.94
N GLY A 58 -10.48 -4.30 -20.01
CA GLY A 58 -9.56 -4.95 -19.08
C GLY A 58 -10.21 -5.39 -17.76
N ALA A 59 -9.55 -6.29 -17.05
CA ALA A 59 -10.02 -6.85 -15.78
C ALA A 59 -8.89 -6.93 -14.75
N ILE A 60 -9.19 -6.54 -13.51
CA ILE A 60 -8.28 -6.61 -12.37
C ILE A 60 -8.92 -7.50 -11.30
N LEU A 61 -8.21 -8.54 -10.88
CA LEU A 61 -8.54 -9.35 -9.71
C LEU A 61 -7.52 -9.06 -8.60
N VAL A 62 -8.00 -8.68 -7.42
CA VAL A 62 -7.19 -8.59 -6.22
C VAL A 62 -7.56 -9.71 -5.28
N ASP A 63 -6.67 -10.68 -5.12
CA ASP A 63 -6.78 -11.72 -4.10
C ASP A 63 -6.13 -11.21 -2.81
N THR A 64 -6.97 -10.85 -1.84
CA THR A 64 -6.50 -10.33 -0.55
C THR A 64 -5.85 -11.39 0.33
N THR A 65 -6.10 -12.67 0.07
CA THR A 65 -5.50 -13.78 0.81
C THR A 65 -4.07 -14.06 0.33
N SER A 66 -3.88 -14.18 -0.98
CA SER A 66 -2.54 -14.38 -1.57
C SER A 66 -1.75 -13.06 -1.69
N ARG A 67 -2.40 -11.91 -1.49
CA ARG A 67 -1.80 -10.58 -1.61
C ARG A 67 -1.23 -10.32 -2.99
N ALA A 68 -2.03 -10.69 -3.99
CA ALA A 68 -1.68 -10.63 -5.39
C ALA A 68 -2.73 -9.87 -6.19
N LEU A 69 -2.27 -9.07 -7.16
CA LEU A 69 -3.12 -8.43 -8.15
C LEU A 69 -2.84 -9.04 -9.52
N HIS A 70 -3.89 -9.52 -10.16
CA HIS A 70 -3.88 -10.05 -11.51
C HIS A 70 -4.54 -9.06 -12.45
N PHE A 71 -3.97 -8.84 -13.61
CA PHE A 71 -4.53 -8.01 -14.67
C PHE A 71 -4.58 -8.78 -15.98
N TRP A 72 -5.67 -8.64 -16.71
CA TRP A 72 -5.87 -9.12 -18.10
C TRP A 72 -6.29 -7.95 -18.96
N SER A 73 -5.62 -7.78 -20.11
CA SER A 73 -6.03 -6.80 -21.11
C SER A 73 -7.35 -7.20 -21.79
N GLU A 74 -8.01 -6.24 -22.42
CA GLU A 74 -9.27 -6.46 -23.14
C GLU A 74 -9.15 -7.52 -24.23
N ASP A 75 -8.05 -7.49 -24.98
CA ASP A 75 -7.73 -8.45 -26.04
C ASP A 75 -7.11 -9.77 -25.52
N GLN A 76 -6.93 -9.90 -24.21
CA GLN A 76 -6.35 -11.06 -23.51
C GLN A 76 -4.92 -11.40 -23.90
N THR A 77 -4.23 -10.50 -24.58
CA THR A 77 -2.83 -10.72 -24.99
C THR A 77 -1.84 -10.40 -23.86
N ILE A 78 -2.24 -9.55 -22.91
CA ILE A 78 -1.42 -9.15 -21.78
C ILE A 78 -2.01 -9.68 -20.48
N TYR A 79 -1.21 -10.45 -19.76
CA TYR A 79 -1.45 -10.84 -18.38
C TYR A 79 -0.33 -10.29 -17.51
N ARG A 80 -0.69 -9.74 -16.36
CA ARG A 80 0.26 -9.28 -15.34
C ARG A 80 -0.13 -9.79 -13.95
N LEU A 81 0.89 -10.05 -13.15
CA LEU A 81 0.77 -10.49 -11.78
C LEU A 81 1.71 -9.65 -10.90
N TYR A 82 1.13 -8.96 -9.92
CA TYR A 82 1.87 -8.08 -9.02
C TYR A 82 1.66 -8.46 -7.57
N PRO A 83 2.72 -8.45 -6.72
CA PRO A 83 2.57 -8.49 -5.29
C PRO A 83 1.94 -7.19 -4.79
N THR A 84 1.03 -7.29 -3.81
CA THR A 84 0.32 -6.13 -3.28
C THR A 84 0.40 -6.05 -1.76
N SER A 85 0.26 -4.83 -1.21
CA SER A 85 -0.25 -4.66 0.14
C SER A 85 -1.78 -4.69 0.11
N VAL A 86 -2.37 -5.23 1.17
CA VAL A 86 -3.83 -5.33 1.33
C VAL A 86 -4.24 -4.76 2.68
N PRO A 87 -5.55 -4.53 2.92
CA PRO A 87 -6.02 -3.99 4.20
C PRO A 87 -5.54 -4.80 5.40
N LEU A 88 -5.23 -4.08 6.50
CA LEU A 88 -4.65 -4.63 7.73
C LEU A 88 -5.58 -5.65 8.38
N THR A 89 -6.88 -5.35 8.40
CA THR A 89 -7.90 -6.18 9.06
C THR A 89 -9.07 -6.47 8.11
N ASP A 90 -9.89 -7.46 8.45
CA ASP A 90 -11.02 -7.85 7.59
C ASP A 90 -12.14 -6.79 7.59
N ASP A 91 -12.32 -6.03 8.67
CA ASP A 91 -13.25 -4.90 8.73
C ASP A 91 -12.85 -3.71 7.85
N LEU A 92 -11.55 -3.57 7.56
CA LEU A 92 -11.03 -2.61 6.57
C LEU A 92 -11.06 -3.16 5.14
N THR A 93 -11.33 -4.46 4.97
CA THR A 93 -11.29 -5.15 3.67
C THR A 93 -12.67 -5.18 3.02
N ARG A 94 -12.89 -4.33 2.04
CA ARG A 94 -14.09 -4.42 1.21
C ARG A 94 -13.84 -5.41 0.06
N ARG A 95 -14.69 -6.42 -0.04
CA ARG A 95 -14.68 -7.41 -1.13
C ARG A 95 -15.87 -7.19 -2.06
N GLY A 96 -15.72 -7.62 -3.32
CA GLY A 96 -16.77 -7.49 -4.31
C GLY A 96 -16.32 -6.77 -5.58
N ARG A 97 -17.28 -6.40 -6.41
CA ARG A 97 -17.05 -5.78 -7.72
C ARG A 97 -17.06 -4.27 -7.62
N THR A 98 -16.14 -3.67 -8.36
CA THR A 98 -16.00 -2.22 -8.53
C THR A 98 -15.37 -1.97 -9.91
N GLU A 99 -15.05 -0.72 -10.22
CA GLU A 99 -14.36 -0.35 -11.47
C GLU A 99 -13.45 0.85 -11.25
N VAL A 100 -12.50 1.03 -12.15
CA VAL A 100 -11.67 2.22 -12.19
C VAL A 100 -12.49 3.40 -12.73
N VAL A 101 -12.69 4.43 -11.92
CA VAL A 101 -13.45 5.63 -12.30
C VAL A 101 -12.56 6.84 -12.60
N ARG A 102 -11.33 6.86 -12.12
CA ARG A 102 -10.39 7.95 -12.34
C ARG A 102 -8.95 7.46 -12.20
N LYS A 103 -8.05 8.03 -13.00
CA LYS A 103 -6.62 7.75 -13.02
C LYS A 103 -5.85 9.05 -12.73
N VAL A 104 -4.86 9.00 -11.84
CA VAL A 104 -4.07 10.18 -11.44
C VAL A 104 -2.59 9.85 -11.39
N VAL A 105 -1.78 10.67 -12.07
CA VAL A 105 -0.31 10.71 -11.92
C VAL A 105 0.01 11.74 -10.84
N GLY A 106 0.90 11.40 -9.91
CA GLY A 106 1.21 12.28 -8.78
C GLY A 106 -0.01 12.55 -7.90
N PRO A 107 -0.61 11.50 -7.27
CA PRO A 107 -1.79 11.70 -6.44
C PRO A 107 -1.46 12.49 -5.17
N GLU A 108 -2.43 13.23 -4.67
CA GLU A 108 -2.40 13.82 -3.33
C GLU A 108 -2.96 12.83 -2.32
N TRP A 109 -2.40 12.82 -1.12
CA TRP A 109 -2.93 12.03 -0.02
C TRP A 109 -3.56 12.93 1.05
N ARG A 110 -4.74 12.50 1.51
CA ARG A 110 -5.41 13.06 2.70
C ARG A 110 -5.94 11.88 3.51
N PRO A 111 -5.75 11.87 4.83
CA PRO A 111 -6.37 10.85 5.68
C PRO A 111 -7.89 10.98 5.63
N THR A 112 -8.56 9.84 5.66
CA THR A 112 -10.02 9.82 5.84
C THR A 112 -10.37 10.22 7.28
N PRO A 113 -11.61 10.65 7.57
CA PRO A 113 -12.03 10.96 8.95
C PRO A 113 -11.73 9.82 9.94
N SER A 114 -11.96 8.57 9.53
CA SER A 114 -11.67 7.40 10.37
C SER A 114 -10.17 7.17 10.60
N MET A 115 -9.32 7.48 9.63
CA MET A 115 -7.87 7.45 9.79
C MET A 115 -7.40 8.51 10.79
N LYS A 116 -7.93 9.74 10.71
CA LYS A 116 -7.61 10.83 11.65
C LYS A 116 -8.06 10.51 13.08
N LEU A 117 -9.18 9.81 13.24
CA LEU A 117 -9.63 9.38 14.58
C LEU A 117 -8.67 8.36 15.20
N ARG A 118 -8.09 7.47 14.41
CA ARG A 118 -7.11 6.47 14.90
C ARG A 118 -5.72 7.06 15.08
N ASN A 119 -5.33 8.00 14.22
CA ASN A 119 -4.00 8.61 14.20
C ASN A 119 -4.14 10.14 14.06
N PRO A 120 -4.47 10.84 15.16
CA PRO A 120 -4.69 12.31 15.12
C PRO A 120 -3.46 13.11 14.69
N GLU A 121 -2.25 12.57 14.91
CA GLU A 121 -0.96 13.17 14.59
C GLU A 121 -0.62 13.13 13.10
N TRP A 122 -1.30 12.31 12.28
CA TRP A 122 -1.04 12.25 10.85
C TRP A 122 -1.33 13.60 10.19
N PRO A 123 -0.54 14.00 9.17
CA PRO A 123 -0.77 15.26 8.47
C PRO A 123 -2.13 15.26 7.76
N ASP A 124 -2.76 16.43 7.66
CA ASP A 124 -4.04 16.58 6.96
C ASP A 124 -3.89 16.49 5.44
N TYR A 125 -2.67 16.64 4.95
CA TYR A 125 -2.35 16.66 3.53
C TYR A 125 -0.89 16.29 3.27
N VAL A 126 -0.67 15.45 2.27
CA VAL A 126 0.65 15.20 1.67
C VAL A 126 0.52 15.38 0.17
N GLY A 127 1.29 16.32 -0.40
CA GLY A 127 1.34 16.57 -1.83
C GLY A 127 2.01 15.45 -2.62
N PRO A 128 1.98 15.50 -3.96
CA PRO A 128 2.76 14.59 -4.80
C PRO A 128 4.24 14.67 -4.45
N GLY A 129 4.92 13.53 -4.40
CA GLY A 129 6.36 13.47 -4.09
C GLY A 129 6.80 12.14 -3.51
N PRO A 130 8.10 12.02 -3.16
CA PRO A 130 8.69 10.77 -2.68
C PRO A 130 8.10 10.30 -1.35
N ASP A 131 7.61 11.22 -0.52
CA ASP A 131 7.04 10.92 0.80
C ASP A 131 5.53 10.67 0.77
N ASN A 132 4.91 10.70 -0.42
CA ASN A 132 3.47 10.51 -0.54
C ASN A 132 3.08 9.04 -0.34
N PRO A 133 2.18 8.72 0.61
CA PRO A 133 1.74 7.35 0.87
C PRO A 133 1.11 6.65 -0.34
N LEU A 134 0.59 7.38 -1.33
CA LEU A 134 0.00 6.84 -2.54
C LEU A 134 1.02 6.64 -3.68
N GLY A 135 2.29 6.98 -3.46
CA GLY A 135 3.35 6.84 -4.46
C GLY A 135 3.13 7.68 -5.72
N THR A 136 3.53 7.13 -6.87
CA THR A 136 3.60 7.88 -8.14
C THR A 136 2.30 7.93 -8.93
N HIS A 137 1.43 6.92 -8.80
CA HIS A 137 0.20 6.78 -9.58
C HIS A 137 -0.92 6.20 -8.74
N ALA A 138 -2.17 6.54 -9.06
CA ALA A 138 -3.34 5.97 -8.42
C ALA A 138 -4.49 5.73 -9.40
N LEU A 139 -5.14 4.57 -9.26
CA LEU A 139 -6.40 4.19 -9.88
C LEU A 139 -7.48 4.31 -8.81
N TYR A 140 -8.39 5.26 -8.96
CA TYR A 140 -9.52 5.46 -8.05
C TYR A 140 -10.64 4.52 -8.44
N LEU A 141 -11.19 3.81 -7.47
CA LEU A 141 -12.29 2.89 -7.66
C LEU A 141 -13.65 3.58 -7.46
N SER A 142 -14.73 2.96 -7.92
CA SER A 142 -16.07 3.49 -7.71
C SER A 142 -16.51 3.48 -6.24
N TRP A 143 -15.81 2.76 -5.39
CA TRP A 143 -16.00 2.81 -3.94
C TRP A 143 -15.30 4.02 -3.34
N GLU A 144 -15.99 4.74 -2.50
CA GLU A 144 -15.45 5.90 -1.81
C GLU A 144 -14.19 5.53 -1.00
N TYR A 145 -13.15 6.35 -1.10
CA TYR A 145 -11.83 6.18 -0.47
C TYR A 145 -11.00 4.98 -0.92
N TYR A 146 -11.49 4.12 -1.82
CA TYR A 146 -10.74 2.96 -2.30
C TYR A 146 -9.91 3.27 -3.55
N ARG A 147 -8.66 2.81 -3.54
CA ARG A 147 -7.70 3.02 -4.64
C ARG A 147 -6.78 1.82 -4.79
N ILE A 148 -6.27 1.64 -6.01
CA ILE A 148 -5.05 0.87 -6.28
C ILE A 148 -3.97 1.91 -6.57
N HIS A 149 -2.84 1.90 -5.84
CA HIS A 149 -1.88 2.99 -5.88
C HIS A 149 -0.45 2.51 -5.63
N GLY A 150 0.54 3.36 -5.88
CA GLY A 150 1.92 3.13 -5.50
C GLY A 150 2.17 3.23 -4.00
N THR A 151 3.42 3.24 -3.59
CA THR A 151 3.78 3.47 -2.19
C THR A 151 5.16 4.10 -2.07
N HIS A 152 5.34 4.97 -1.07
CA HIS A 152 6.65 5.43 -0.64
C HIS A 152 7.37 4.38 0.22
N ASP A 153 6.62 3.47 0.84
CA ASP A 153 7.13 2.46 1.75
C ASP A 153 6.97 1.05 1.17
N THR A 154 8.04 0.56 0.54
CA THR A 154 8.06 -0.76 -0.13
C THR A 154 7.97 -1.94 0.83
N ARG A 155 8.22 -1.75 2.15
CA ARG A 155 8.08 -2.78 3.18
C ARG A 155 6.63 -3.28 3.32
N LYS A 156 5.66 -2.45 2.90
CA LYS A 156 4.23 -2.78 2.90
C LYS A 156 3.85 -3.87 1.91
N ILE A 157 4.57 -3.99 0.80
CA ILE A 157 4.22 -4.90 -0.29
C ILE A 157 4.36 -6.36 0.17
N GLY A 158 3.34 -7.16 -0.12
CA GLY A 158 3.22 -8.54 0.36
C GLY A 158 2.67 -8.68 1.78
N ARG A 159 2.22 -7.59 2.42
CA ARG A 159 1.73 -7.58 3.81
C ARG A 159 0.32 -7.03 3.93
N ARG A 160 -0.32 -7.34 5.06
CA ARG A 160 -1.49 -6.60 5.54
C ARG A 160 -0.98 -5.30 6.19
N SER A 161 -1.27 -4.15 5.58
CA SER A 161 -0.65 -2.88 6.02
C SER A 161 -1.42 -1.63 5.57
N SER A 162 -2.56 -1.75 4.91
CA SER A 162 -3.32 -0.61 4.42
C SER A 162 -4.61 -0.37 5.21
N ASN A 163 -5.12 0.83 5.10
CA ASN A 163 -6.41 1.24 5.67
C ASN A 163 -7.58 1.07 4.68
N GLY A 164 -7.51 0.08 3.78
CA GLY A 164 -8.56 -0.22 2.80
C GLY A 164 -8.06 -0.29 1.36
N CYS A 165 -7.02 0.46 1.01
CA CYS A 165 -6.48 0.52 -0.35
C CYS A 165 -5.55 -0.67 -0.67
N ILE A 166 -5.26 -0.82 -1.97
CA ILE A 166 -4.34 -1.83 -2.51
C ILE A 166 -3.08 -1.12 -2.97
N GLY A 167 -1.95 -1.45 -2.34
CA GLY A 167 -0.66 -0.85 -2.66
C GLY A 167 0.18 -1.74 -3.55
N LEU A 168 0.94 -1.11 -4.45
CA LEU A 168 1.91 -1.73 -5.35
C LEU A 168 3.26 -1.01 -5.24
N TYR A 169 4.34 -1.65 -5.73
CA TYR A 169 5.55 -0.91 -6.04
C TYR A 169 5.27 0.20 -7.06
N ASN A 170 6.03 1.29 -7.03
CA ASN A 170 5.81 2.43 -7.92
C ASN A 170 5.97 2.07 -9.41
N GLU A 171 6.92 1.21 -9.74
CA GLU A 171 7.10 0.66 -11.08
C GLU A 171 5.91 -0.20 -11.53
N HIS A 172 5.36 -1.02 -10.64
CA HIS A 172 4.21 -1.88 -10.95
C HIS A 172 2.94 -1.07 -11.17
N ILE A 173 2.67 -0.07 -10.32
CA ILE A 173 1.50 0.77 -10.53
C ILE A 173 1.64 1.64 -11.79
N ALA A 174 2.83 2.08 -12.14
CA ALA A 174 3.06 2.83 -13.38
C ALA A 174 2.77 1.96 -14.62
N GLU A 175 3.22 0.70 -14.64
CA GLU A 175 2.88 -0.26 -15.68
C GLU A 175 1.37 -0.54 -15.72
N LEU A 176 0.76 -0.91 -14.60
CA LEU A 176 -0.68 -1.17 -14.51
C LEU A 176 -1.50 0.05 -14.94
N PHE A 177 -1.08 1.25 -14.55
CA PHE A 177 -1.69 2.50 -14.95
C PHE A 177 -1.70 2.70 -16.46
N SER A 178 -0.62 2.34 -17.15
CA SER A 178 -0.55 2.43 -18.63
C SER A 178 -1.48 1.44 -19.33
N LEU A 179 -1.70 0.27 -18.72
CA LEU A 179 -2.51 -0.82 -19.26
C LEU A 179 -4.01 -0.68 -18.99
N THR A 180 -4.40 0.10 -17.97
CA THR A 180 -5.79 0.27 -17.53
C THR A 180 -6.43 1.50 -18.12
N GLN A 181 -7.75 1.49 -18.17
CA GLN A 181 -8.57 2.64 -18.58
C GLN A 181 -9.74 2.85 -17.60
N THR A 182 -10.39 4.01 -17.69
CA THR A 182 -11.64 4.24 -16.95
C THR A 182 -12.70 3.23 -17.40
N GLY A 183 -13.34 2.56 -16.43
CA GLY A 183 -14.25 1.46 -16.65
C GLY A 183 -13.57 0.08 -16.67
N THR A 184 -12.24 -0.02 -16.45
CA THR A 184 -11.60 -1.32 -16.18
C THR A 184 -12.27 -1.98 -14.98
N GLN A 185 -12.72 -3.21 -15.14
CA GLN A 185 -13.42 -3.99 -14.12
C GLN A 185 -12.45 -4.37 -13.00
N VAL A 186 -12.90 -4.31 -11.75
CA VAL A 186 -12.10 -4.71 -10.59
C VAL A 186 -12.93 -5.61 -9.70
N LEU A 187 -12.34 -6.73 -9.27
CA LEU A 187 -12.91 -7.64 -8.28
C LEU A 187 -11.91 -7.84 -7.15
N LEU A 188 -12.33 -7.59 -5.91
CA LEU A 188 -11.59 -7.96 -4.71
C LEU A 188 -12.22 -9.22 -4.07
N ILE A 189 -11.38 -10.24 -3.76
CA ILE A 189 -11.77 -11.50 -3.11
C ILE A 189 -10.95 -11.75 -1.85
#